data_9036b8098fd5df7a36cb3b1a4588d495
#
_entry.id   9036b8098fd5df7a36cb3b1a4588d495
#
_cell.length_a   1.000
_cell.length_b   1.000
_cell.length_c   1.000
_cell.angle_alpha   90.00
_cell.angle_beta   90.00
_cell.angle_gamma   90.00
#
_symmetry.space_group_name_H-M   'P 1'
#
loop_
_entity.id
_entity.type
_entity.pdbx_description
1 polymer ?
#
loop_
_entity_poly.entity_id
_entity_poly.type
_entity_poly.pdbx_seq_one_letter_code
_entity_poly.pdbx_strand_id
1 'polypeptide(L)'
;MNFNRLSLRSHAFLLPLPQIMKRKVLYIVLICLLSVLQMIAVARPISNTDSIQISLLTCSPGQEVWAQYGHTAVRYWNKTNGEDFAINYGIFSPNQSYFIPRFILGLTDYHMGVEPMSSFLAQYNYEGRGVVEQVLDISIEDKEAILRALEENIKPENTVYRYNFFYDNCTTRARDLIVNHLHHKVIYPKAQEDATFRSMIHKWNHSFPWTEFGEDLLLGVNADRKTTKSEQQFLPENLKNDFEKAIYNGHWLVKSTHVLLVPKQMTQTSGFPIPPLIMALFLASINLIIDIIYYRKHQACWIWDTTLLVLSGALGLIFFIMIFSQHPCVSLNTIILFFNPLPFLFLYKTIQKSRRQEYNSWWLIWGILITLGFIGTIFQYVPSPARIMALSLLIHCIIHLLIDKPTSIRPGSNK
;
A
#
# COMPACT_ATOMS: atom_id res chain seq x y z
N MET A 1 77.13 36.78 34.95
CA MET A 1 77.67 36.39 33.64
C MET A 1 76.64 36.71 32.58
N ASN A 2 77.03 37.61 31.67
CA ASN A 2 76.27 38.06 30.50
C ASN A 2 75.87 36.96 29.56
N PHE A 3 74.65 37.11 28.92
CA PHE A 3 74.51 36.93 27.45
C PHE A 3 73.25 37.63 26.94
N ASN A 4 73.52 38.59 26.16
CA ASN A 4 72.87 39.41 25.19
C ASN A 4 71.59 38.91 24.52
N ARG A 5 70.67 39.91 24.43
CA ARG A 5 69.56 39.97 23.46
C ARG A 5 70.09 40.08 22.02
N LEU A 6 69.45 39.29 21.11
CA LEU A 6 69.49 39.60 19.69
C LEU A 6 68.03 39.67 19.18
N SER A 7 67.61 40.89 18.92
CA SER A 7 66.39 41.22 18.21
C SER A 7 66.63 41.08 16.71
N LEU A 8 65.96 40.12 16.05
CA LEU A 8 65.86 40.06 14.59
C LEU A 8 64.61 40.76 14.14
N ARG A 9 64.71 42.02 13.69
CA ARG A 9 63.75 42.72 12.86
C ARG A 9 63.90 42.16 11.44
N SER A 10 62.91 41.33 10.99
CA SER A 10 62.75 40.99 9.57
C SER A 10 61.97 42.09 8.84
N HIS A 11 62.66 42.95 8.19
CA HIS A 11 62.14 43.85 7.17
C HIS A 11 61.92 42.98 5.92
N ALA A 12 60.65 42.63 5.61
CA ALA A 12 60.26 42.06 4.32
C ALA A 12 60.43 43.14 3.25
N PHE A 13 61.52 43.10 2.50
CA PHE A 13 61.71 43.89 1.29
C PHE A 13 60.77 43.37 0.21
N LEU A 14 59.63 44.00 0.02
CA LEU A 14 58.81 43.81 -1.16
C LEU A 14 59.50 44.45 -2.34
N LEU A 15 60.25 43.64 -3.10
CA LEU A 15 60.80 44.09 -4.38
C LEU A 15 59.63 44.42 -5.35
N PRO A 16 59.65 45.57 -6.03
CA PRO A 16 58.64 45.93 -7.00
C PRO A 16 58.63 44.89 -8.14
N LEU A 17 57.53 44.16 -8.31
CA LEU A 17 57.34 43.24 -9.40
C LEU A 17 57.66 43.88 -10.76
N PRO A 18 58.41 43.18 -11.66
CA PRO A 18 58.71 43.67 -12.99
C PRO A 18 57.45 44.03 -13.75
N GLN A 19 57.43 45.06 -14.58
CA GLN A 19 56.27 45.57 -15.31
C GLN A 19 55.53 44.45 -16.12
N ILE A 20 56.31 43.51 -16.63
CA ILE A 20 55.77 42.32 -17.34
C ILE A 20 54.96 41.40 -16.41
N MET A 21 55.37 41.26 -15.15
CA MET A 21 54.71 40.43 -14.15
C MET A 21 53.44 41.11 -13.64
N LYS A 22 53.42 42.44 -13.50
CA LYS A 22 52.22 43.22 -13.18
C LYS A 22 51.15 43.08 -14.27
N ARG A 23 51.53 43.07 -15.55
CA ARG A 23 50.60 42.82 -16.66
C ARG A 23 50.06 41.38 -16.63
N LYS A 24 50.87 40.36 -16.37
CA LYS A 24 50.43 38.99 -16.26
C LYS A 24 49.47 38.78 -15.10
N VAL A 25 49.73 39.35 -13.93
CA VAL A 25 48.81 39.31 -12.77
C VAL A 25 47.50 40.02 -13.07
N LEU A 26 47.54 41.18 -13.76
CA LEU A 26 46.34 41.90 -14.20
C LEU A 26 45.49 41.06 -15.17
N TYR A 27 46.11 40.34 -16.11
CA TYR A 27 45.41 39.45 -17.04
C TYR A 27 44.76 38.23 -16.31
N ILE A 28 45.47 37.65 -15.35
CA ILE A 28 44.93 36.56 -14.52
C ILE A 28 43.71 37.03 -13.69
N VAL A 29 43.84 38.20 -13.05
CA VAL A 29 42.74 38.80 -12.30
C VAL A 29 41.55 39.13 -13.22
N LEU A 30 41.81 39.63 -14.43
CA LEU A 30 40.78 39.94 -15.41
C LEU A 30 40.08 38.66 -15.91
N ILE A 31 40.84 37.60 -16.15
CA ILE A 31 40.30 36.26 -16.56
C ILE A 31 39.47 35.65 -15.41
N CYS A 32 39.95 35.73 -14.16
CA CYS A 32 39.21 35.32 -12.98
C CYS A 32 37.93 36.15 -12.77
N LEU A 33 37.98 37.44 -12.98
CA LEU A 33 36.82 38.33 -12.92
C LEU A 33 35.81 38.02 -14.06
N LEU A 34 36.28 37.77 -15.27
CA LEU A 34 35.45 37.34 -16.42
C LEU A 34 34.85 35.98 -16.20
N SER A 35 35.57 35.03 -15.60
CA SER A 35 35.02 33.68 -15.28
C SER A 35 34.00 33.76 -14.13
N VAL A 36 34.20 34.64 -13.13
CA VAL A 36 33.21 34.91 -12.09
C VAL A 36 31.97 35.62 -12.66
N LEU A 37 32.16 36.58 -13.58
CA LEU A 37 31.05 37.22 -14.30
C LEU A 37 30.31 36.25 -15.22
N GLN A 38 30.99 35.27 -15.82
CA GLN A 38 30.34 34.18 -16.57
C GLN A 38 29.59 33.20 -15.64
N MET A 39 30.11 32.92 -14.44
CA MET A 39 29.38 32.13 -13.44
C MET A 39 28.14 32.87 -12.91
N ILE A 40 28.18 34.21 -12.83
CA ILE A 40 27.01 35.04 -12.44
C ILE A 40 26.04 35.18 -13.63
N ALA A 41 26.52 35.18 -14.87
CA ALA A 41 25.69 35.22 -16.09
C ALA A 41 25.03 33.88 -16.45
N VAL A 42 25.43 32.77 -15.81
CA VAL A 42 24.69 31.49 -15.73
C VAL A 42 23.72 31.53 -14.53
N ALA A 43 23.25 32.69 -14.10
CA ALA A 43 21.96 32.82 -13.47
C ALA A 43 20.95 32.26 -14.49
N ARG A 44 20.40 31.05 -14.25
CA ARG A 44 19.35 30.48 -15.05
C ARG A 44 18.36 31.59 -15.40
N PRO A 45 17.94 31.73 -16.65
CA PRO A 45 16.85 32.64 -16.96
C PRO A 45 15.74 32.25 -15.97
N ILE A 46 15.20 33.21 -15.24
CA ILE A 46 13.97 33.05 -14.45
C ILE A 46 13.00 32.44 -15.42
N SER A 47 12.72 31.13 -15.29
CA SER A 47 11.76 30.46 -16.15
C SER A 47 10.48 31.23 -15.91
N ASN A 48 9.88 31.75 -17.00
CA ASN A 48 8.61 32.46 -16.89
C ASN A 48 7.61 31.43 -16.34
N THR A 49 7.44 31.40 -15.01
CA THR A 49 6.63 30.42 -14.29
C THR A 49 5.15 30.48 -14.73
N ASP A 50 4.74 31.58 -15.38
CA ASP A 50 3.44 31.68 -16.04
C ASP A 50 3.27 30.65 -17.17
N SER A 51 4.34 30.20 -17.78
CA SER A 51 4.32 29.15 -18.81
C SER A 51 4.28 27.74 -18.24
N ILE A 52 4.51 27.58 -16.94
CA ILE A 52 4.50 26.27 -16.27
C ILE A 52 3.06 25.88 -15.90
N GLN A 53 2.68 24.69 -16.27
CA GLN A 53 1.43 24.04 -15.88
C GLN A 53 1.72 22.85 -14.99
N ILE A 54 1.05 22.78 -13.84
CA ILE A 54 1.02 21.64 -12.95
C ILE A 54 -0.38 21.03 -13.02
N SER A 55 -0.46 19.72 -13.20
CA SER A 55 -1.73 19.03 -13.30
C SER A 55 -1.72 17.73 -12.50
N LEU A 56 -2.89 17.34 -11.99
CA LEU A 56 -3.13 16.01 -11.47
C LEU A 56 -3.55 15.08 -12.63
N LEU A 57 -2.89 13.96 -12.78
CA LEU A 57 -3.26 12.91 -13.71
C LEU A 57 -3.94 11.76 -12.95
N THR A 58 -5.12 11.36 -13.43
CA THR A 58 -5.85 10.22 -12.91
C THR A 58 -6.03 9.19 -14.01
N CYS A 59 -5.48 7.99 -13.75
CA CYS A 59 -5.52 6.88 -14.69
C CYS A 59 -6.59 5.87 -14.27
N SER A 60 -7.37 5.39 -15.23
CA SER A 60 -8.42 4.41 -14.97
C SER A 60 -7.85 3.07 -14.47
N PRO A 61 -8.68 2.23 -13.81
CA PRO A 61 -8.31 0.89 -13.41
C PRO A 61 -7.73 0.04 -14.55
N GLY A 62 -6.88 -0.93 -14.18
CA GLY A 62 -6.35 -1.96 -15.06
C GLY A 62 -6.78 -3.36 -14.59
N GLN A 63 -6.33 -4.40 -15.29
CA GLN A 63 -6.70 -5.80 -14.97
C GLN A 63 -5.85 -6.40 -13.86
N GLU A 64 -4.61 -5.95 -13.74
CA GLU A 64 -3.69 -6.45 -12.74
C GLU A 64 -4.13 -6.05 -11.32
N VAL A 65 -3.94 -6.92 -10.33
CA VAL A 65 -4.39 -6.71 -8.94
C VAL A 65 -3.95 -5.35 -8.41
N TRP A 66 -2.72 -4.93 -8.68
CA TRP A 66 -2.19 -3.62 -8.26
C TRP A 66 -2.71 -2.44 -9.07
N ALA A 67 -3.37 -2.68 -10.19
CA ALA A 67 -3.92 -1.63 -11.08
C ALA A 67 -5.44 -1.47 -10.94
N GLN A 68 -6.11 -2.34 -10.19
CA GLN A 68 -7.59 -2.36 -10.08
C GLN A 68 -8.19 -1.07 -9.50
N TYR A 69 -7.41 -0.30 -8.76
CA TYR A 69 -7.84 0.96 -8.14
C TYR A 69 -7.47 2.20 -8.95
N GLY A 70 -6.88 2.02 -10.13
CA GLY A 70 -6.36 3.13 -10.93
C GLY A 70 -4.97 3.55 -10.50
N HIS A 71 -4.57 4.77 -10.93
CA HIS A 71 -3.27 5.36 -10.58
C HIS A 71 -3.36 6.87 -10.58
N THR A 72 -2.48 7.52 -9.83
CA THR A 72 -2.34 8.98 -9.80
C THR A 72 -0.90 9.37 -10.08
N ALA A 73 -0.72 10.36 -10.97
CA ALA A 73 0.57 10.99 -11.24
C ALA A 73 0.41 12.52 -11.26
N VAL A 74 1.53 13.24 -11.26
CA VAL A 74 1.57 14.68 -11.43
C VAL A 74 2.21 15.00 -12.77
N ARG A 75 1.61 15.89 -13.56
CA ARG A 75 2.21 16.39 -14.80
C ARG A 75 2.86 17.74 -14.54
N TYR A 76 4.09 17.87 -14.98
CA TYR A 76 4.81 19.11 -15.16
C TYR A 76 4.92 19.41 -16.64
N TRP A 77 4.43 20.57 -17.06
CA TRP A 77 4.55 21.01 -18.44
C TRP A 77 5.02 22.46 -18.51
N ASN A 78 6.21 22.67 -19.08
CA ASN A 78 6.74 23.98 -19.40
C ASN A 78 6.52 24.28 -20.88
N LYS A 79 5.55 25.14 -21.17
CA LYS A 79 5.15 25.51 -22.52
C LYS A 79 6.19 26.33 -23.27
N THR A 80 7.16 26.96 -22.57
CA THR A 80 8.20 27.80 -23.19
C THR A 80 9.30 26.96 -23.82
N ASN A 81 9.76 25.92 -23.10
CA ASN A 81 10.88 25.06 -23.56
C ASN A 81 10.42 23.69 -24.07
N GLY A 82 9.11 23.37 -23.93
CA GLY A 82 8.54 22.12 -24.39
C GLY A 82 8.78 20.93 -23.44
N GLU A 83 9.33 21.12 -22.25
CA GLU A 83 9.48 20.07 -21.26
C GLU A 83 8.10 19.62 -20.76
N ASP A 84 7.82 18.31 -20.90
CA ASP A 84 6.53 17.72 -20.56
C ASP A 84 6.75 16.34 -19.96
N PHE A 85 6.57 16.24 -18.64
CA PHE A 85 6.89 15.06 -17.86
C PHE A 85 5.73 14.61 -16.97
N ALA A 86 5.58 13.30 -16.84
CA ALA A 86 4.77 12.66 -15.80
C ALA A 86 5.69 12.27 -14.63
N ILE A 87 5.27 12.65 -13.44
CA ILE A 87 5.93 12.30 -12.18
C ILE A 87 5.10 11.21 -11.52
N ASN A 88 5.68 10.02 -11.45
CA ASN A 88 5.06 8.83 -10.91
C ASN A 88 5.58 8.51 -9.52
N TYR A 89 4.67 8.25 -8.57
CA TYR A 89 4.96 7.57 -7.33
C TYR A 89 4.46 6.13 -7.41
N GLY A 90 5.06 5.22 -6.64
CA GLY A 90 4.58 3.83 -6.61
C GLY A 90 5.16 2.94 -7.69
N ILE A 91 6.32 3.29 -8.26
CA ILE A 91 7.05 2.42 -9.17
C ILE A 91 7.70 1.29 -8.34
N PHE A 92 7.48 0.04 -8.76
CA PHE A 92 8.00 -1.14 -8.11
C PHE A 92 8.27 -2.26 -9.12
N SER A 93 9.02 -3.28 -8.71
CA SER A 93 9.22 -4.50 -9.48
C SER A 93 8.54 -5.68 -8.77
N PRO A 94 7.55 -6.35 -9.39
CA PRO A 94 6.94 -7.55 -8.82
C PRO A 94 7.90 -8.75 -8.78
N ASN A 95 9.00 -8.69 -9.52
CA ASN A 95 10.02 -9.74 -9.60
C ASN A 95 11.05 -9.70 -8.45
N GLN A 96 10.86 -8.81 -7.46
CA GLN A 96 11.71 -8.80 -6.27
C GLN A 96 11.53 -10.09 -5.47
N SER A 97 12.62 -10.61 -4.91
CA SER A 97 12.58 -11.80 -4.06
C SER A 97 11.61 -11.61 -2.90
N TYR A 98 10.73 -12.59 -2.72
CA TYR A 98 9.72 -12.58 -1.65
C TYR A 98 8.77 -11.37 -1.70
N PHE A 99 8.44 -10.86 -2.89
CA PHE A 99 7.60 -9.66 -3.04
C PHE A 99 6.28 -9.77 -2.26
N ILE A 100 5.50 -10.84 -2.44
CA ILE A 100 4.19 -11.01 -1.79
C ILE A 100 4.28 -11.00 -0.25
N PRO A 101 5.10 -11.85 0.42
CA PRO A 101 5.22 -11.79 1.87
C PRO A 101 5.77 -10.45 2.38
N ARG A 102 6.70 -9.81 1.67
CA ARG A 102 7.18 -8.47 2.01
C ARG A 102 6.07 -7.43 1.89
N PHE A 103 5.25 -7.50 0.85
CA PHE A 103 4.11 -6.61 0.66
C PHE A 103 3.10 -6.76 1.81
N ILE A 104 2.69 -7.99 2.16
CA ILE A 104 1.77 -8.25 3.26
C ILE A 104 2.31 -7.73 4.60
N LEU A 105 3.62 -7.87 4.82
CA LEU A 105 4.28 -7.37 6.02
C LEU A 105 4.55 -5.86 6.02
N GLY A 106 4.28 -5.14 4.92
CA GLY A 106 4.58 -3.72 4.78
C GLY A 106 6.08 -3.43 4.68
N LEU A 107 6.85 -4.36 4.10
CA LEU A 107 8.30 -4.29 3.96
C LEU A 107 8.74 -4.03 2.51
N THR A 108 7.83 -3.63 1.63
CA THR A 108 8.16 -3.29 0.25
C THR A 108 8.53 -1.82 0.10
N ASP A 109 9.62 -1.57 -0.59
CA ASP A 109 10.06 -0.23 -0.94
C ASP A 109 9.67 0.04 -2.39
N TYR A 110 9.05 1.18 -2.60
CA TYR A 110 8.65 1.72 -3.90
C TYR A 110 9.46 2.98 -4.16
N HIS A 111 9.48 3.43 -5.40
CA HIS A 111 10.22 4.64 -5.74
C HIS A 111 9.42 5.58 -6.63
N MET A 112 9.83 6.84 -6.59
CA MET A 112 9.41 7.88 -7.51
C MET A 112 10.17 7.76 -8.83
N GLY A 113 9.52 8.09 -9.93
CA GLY A 113 10.15 8.22 -11.23
C GLY A 113 9.58 9.38 -12.03
N VAL A 114 10.37 9.84 -12.99
CA VAL A 114 10.01 10.89 -13.93
C VAL A 114 10.19 10.35 -15.34
N GLU A 115 9.17 10.50 -16.17
CA GLU A 115 9.21 10.05 -17.56
C GLU A 115 8.57 11.07 -18.51
N PRO A 116 8.96 11.11 -19.81
CA PRO A 116 8.28 11.95 -20.80
C PRO A 116 6.79 11.64 -20.83
N MET A 117 5.94 12.68 -20.90
CA MET A 117 4.48 12.52 -20.96
C MET A 117 4.03 11.66 -22.14
N SER A 118 4.76 11.71 -23.26
CA SER A 118 4.51 10.86 -24.44
C SER A 118 4.67 9.37 -24.14
N SER A 119 5.68 8.99 -23.34
CA SER A 119 5.93 7.60 -22.93
C SER A 119 4.84 7.13 -21.96
N PHE A 120 4.48 7.98 -20.98
CA PHE A 120 3.39 7.74 -20.05
C PHE A 120 2.07 7.45 -20.79
N LEU A 121 1.67 8.31 -21.72
CA LEU A 121 0.45 8.13 -22.51
C LEU A 121 0.52 6.90 -23.41
N ALA A 122 1.68 6.60 -24.00
CA ALA A 122 1.86 5.42 -24.83
C ALA A 122 1.65 4.12 -24.03
N GLN A 123 2.18 4.05 -22.79
CA GLN A 123 1.96 2.91 -21.89
C GLN A 123 0.47 2.72 -21.57
N TYR A 124 -0.22 3.77 -21.08
CA TYR A 124 -1.64 3.66 -20.72
C TYR A 124 -2.54 3.36 -21.95
N ASN A 125 -2.21 3.89 -23.13
CA ASN A 125 -2.92 3.55 -24.37
C ASN A 125 -2.71 2.08 -24.77
N TYR A 126 -1.48 1.54 -24.58
CA TYR A 126 -1.18 0.12 -24.81
C TYR A 126 -1.97 -0.77 -23.84
N GLU A 127 -2.03 -0.39 -22.56
CA GLU A 127 -2.80 -1.09 -21.54
C GLU A 127 -4.33 -0.93 -21.70
N GLY A 128 -4.80 -0.07 -22.63
CA GLY A 128 -6.22 0.23 -22.84
C GLY A 128 -6.85 1.05 -21.71
N ARG A 129 -6.06 1.71 -20.89
CA ARG A 129 -6.49 2.51 -19.74
C ARG A 129 -6.69 3.98 -20.13
N GLY A 130 -7.67 4.62 -19.51
CA GLY A 130 -7.94 6.05 -19.70
C GLY A 130 -7.02 6.91 -18.82
N VAL A 131 -6.79 8.16 -19.26
CA VAL A 131 -6.07 9.18 -18.50
C VAL A 131 -6.85 10.48 -18.54
N VAL A 132 -7.16 11.02 -17.37
CA VAL A 132 -7.80 12.32 -17.17
C VAL A 132 -6.78 13.26 -16.54
N GLU A 133 -6.67 14.47 -17.10
CA GLU A 133 -5.84 15.56 -16.57
C GLU A 133 -6.72 16.63 -15.93
N GLN A 134 -6.38 17.06 -14.74
CA GLN A 134 -6.94 18.21 -14.04
C GLN A 134 -5.86 19.27 -13.90
N VAL A 135 -5.94 20.33 -14.70
CA VAL A 135 -5.02 21.48 -14.65
C VAL A 135 -5.31 22.31 -13.41
N LEU A 136 -4.31 22.57 -12.58
CA LEU A 136 -4.47 23.31 -11.34
C LEU A 136 -4.46 24.83 -11.59
N ASP A 137 -5.37 25.54 -10.92
CA ASP A 137 -5.42 27.00 -10.88
C ASP A 137 -4.70 27.50 -9.62
N ILE A 138 -3.40 27.58 -9.70
CA ILE A 138 -2.50 27.91 -8.58
C ILE A 138 -1.56 29.05 -8.96
N SER A 139 -1.09 29.80 -7.97
CA SER A 139 -0.21 30.96 -8.19
C SER A 139 1.19 30.55 -8.69
N ILE A 140 1.95 31.53 -9.12
CA ILE A 140 3.35 31.34 -9.52
C ILE A 140 4.17 30.83 -8.35
N GLU A 141 3.97 31.43 -7.18
CA GLU A 141 4.64 31.07 -5.92
C GLU A 141 4.35 29.62 -5.52
N ASP A 142 3.11 29.15 -5.70
CA ASP A 142 2.71 27.76 -5.45
C ASP A 142 3.44 26.80 -6.41
N LYS A 143 3.47 27.15 -7.71
CA LYS A 143 4.19 26.36 -8.72
C LYS A 143 5.67 26.22 -8.37
N GLU A 144 6.32 27.34 -7.98
CA GLU A 144 7.72 27.34 -7.56
C GLU A 144 7.95 26.49 -6.30
N ALA A 145 7.03 26.54 -5.33
CA ALA A 145 7.12 25.73 -4.13
C ALA A 145 7.00 24.22 -4.46
N ILE A 146 6.05 23.84 -5.33
CA ILE A 146 5.89 22.46 -5.81
C ILE A 146 7.14 22.01 -6.59
N LEU A 147 7.70 22.87 -7.45
CA LEU A 147 8.91 22.54 -8.21
C LEU A 147 10.11 22.30 -7.31
N ARG A 148 10.34 23.16 -6.29
CA ARG A 148 11.40 22.94 -5.28
C ARG A 148 11.21 21.61 -4.55
N ALA A 149 9.98 21.25 -4.21
CA ALA A 149 9.68 19.97 -3.57
C ALA A 149 9.92 18.79 -4.52
N LEU A 150 9.61 18.92 -5.81
CA LEU A 150 9.93 17.92 -6.82
C LEU A 150 11.44 17.74 -6.99
N GLU A 151 12.20 18.84 -7.05
CA GLU A 151 13.67 18.81 -7.12
C GLU A 151 14.28 18.09 -5.90
N GLU A 152 13.68 18.25 -4.72
CA GLU A 152 14.09 17.52 -3.52
C GLU A 152 13.74 16.05 -3.59
N ASN A 153 12.53 15.70 -4.07
CA ASN A 153 12.07 14.31 -4.16
C ASN A 153 12.83 13.49 -5.21
N ILE A 154 13.38 14.12 -6.26
CA ILE A 154 14.16 13.45 -7.31
C ILE A 154 15.55 13.05 -6.85
N LYS A 155 16.07 13.62 -5.76
CA LYS A 155 17.38 13.25 -5.24
C LYS A 155 17.41 11.74 -4.92
N PRO A 156 18.51 11.03 -5.24
CA PRO A 156 18.60 9.59 -5.07
C PRO A 156 18.23 9.09 -3.66
N GLU A 157 18.58 9.87 -2.64
CA GLU A 157 18.28 9.57 -1.24
C GLU A 157 16.81 9.70 -0.87
N ASN A 158 15.99 10.42 -1.67
CA ASN A 158 14.58 10.72 -1.40
C ASN A 158 13.61 9.98 -2.32
N THR A 159 14.12 9.31 -3.38
CA THR A 159 13.26 8.64 -4.36
C THR A 159 12.59 7.39 -3.81
N VAL A 160 13.21 6.70 -2.85
CA VAL A 160 12.74 5.42 -2.29
C VAL A 160 11.93 5.67 -1.02
N TYR A 161 10.81 4.98 -0.90
CA TYR A 161 9.96 5.07 0.27
C TYR A 161 9.27 3.75 0.61
N ARG A 162 8.88 3.59 1.87
CA ARG A 162 8.12 2.44 2.35
C ARG A 162 6.65 2.58 1.94
N TYR A 163 6.21 1.71 1.05
CA TYR A 163 4.85 1.76 0.52
C TYR A 163 3.80 1.32 1.55
N ASN A 164 2.71 2.05 1.61
CA ASN A 164 1.51 1.67 2.35
C ASN A 164 0.26 1.94 1.51
N PHE A 165 -0.48 0.90 1.19
CA PHE A 165 -1.58 0.95 0.24
C PHE A 165 -2.72 1.92 0.62
N PHE A 166 -2.93 2.24 1.90
CA PHE A 166 -3.94 3.22 2.33
C PHE A 166 -3.35 4.58 2.74
N TYR A 167 -2.12 4.61 3.25
CA TYR A 167 -1.59 5.80 3.89
C TYR A 167 -0.42 6.46 3.14
N ASP A 168 0.34 5.70 2.35
CA ASP A 168 1.50 6.22 1.61
C ASP A 168 1.62 5.52 0.25
N ASN A 169 0.75 5.89 -0.69
CA ASN A 169 0.66 5.34 -2.04
C ASN A 169 0.84 6.43 -3.10
N CYS A 170 0.71 6.08 -4.39
CA CYS A 170 0.84 7.03 -5.49
C CYS A 170 -0.11 8.23 -5.37
N THR A 171 -1.34 8.01 -4.89
CA THR A 171 -2.36 9.05 -4.79
C THR A 171 -2.09 9.99 -3.62
N THR A 172 -1.80 9.43 -2.43
CA THR A 172 -1.51 10.26 -1.25
C THR A 172 -0.25 11.08 -1.45
N ARG A 173 0.81 10.52 -2.07
CA ARG A 173 2.04 11.25 -2.37
C ARG A 173 1.84 12.36 -3.40
N ALA A 174 1.10 12.10 -4.47
CA ALA A 174 0.77 13.13 -5.46
C ALA A 174 -0.07 14.27 -4.83
N ARG A 175 -1.07 13.92 -4.01
CA ARG A 175 -1.84 14.88 -3.22
C ARG A 175 -0.95 15.71 -2.32
N ASP A 176 -0.14 15.07 -1.51
CA ASP A 176 0.68 15.71 -0.48
C ASP A 176 1.77 16.58 -1.11
N LEU A 177 2.35 16.17 -2.24
CA LEU A 177 3.25 16.99 -3.03
C LEU A 177 2.57 18.31 -3.45
N ILE A 178 1.33 18.25 -3.92
CA ILE A 178 0.60 19.44 -4.34
C ILE A 178 0.17 20.25 -3.12
N VAL A 179 -0.64 19.66 -2.24
CA VAL A 179 -1.40 20.38 -1.21
C VAL A 179 -0.50 20.96 -0.12
N ASN A 180 0.58 20.27 0.28
CA ASN A 180 1.49 20.72 1.32
C ASN A 180 2.39 21.89 0.88
N HIS A 181 2.44 22.20 -0.43
CA HIS A 181 3.24 23.28 -0.97
C HIS A 181 2.40 24.45 -1.52
N LEU A 182 1.07 24.40 -1.28
CA LEU A 182 0.20 25.55 -1.55
C LEU A 182 0.23 26.53 -0.37
N HIS A 183 0.24 27.83 -0.66
CA HIS A 183 0.28 28.88 0.36
C HIS A 183 -1.03 29.04 1.13
N HIS A 184 -2.14 28.64 0.55
CA HIS A 184 -3.46 28.69 1.18
C HIS A 184 -4.04 27.30 1.40
N LYS A 185 -4.95 27.20 2.35
CA LYS A 185 -5.62 25.93 2.66
C LYS A 185 -6.62 25.56 1.55
N VAL A 186 -6.57 24.31 1.11
CA VAL A 186 -7.56 23.72 0.21
C VAL A 186 -8.81 23.33 1.03
N ILE A 187 -9.96 23.78 0.56
CA ILE A 187 -11.27 23.46 1.17
C ILE A 187 -11.93 22.39 0.32
N TYR A 188 -12.03 21.19 0.87
CA TYR A 188 -12.68 20.07 0.21
C TYR A 188 -14.17 19.97 0.53
N PRO A 189 -14.97 19.26 -0.30
CA PRO A 189 -16.31 18.87 0.08
C PRO A 189 -16.28 17.97 1.33
N LYS A 190 -17.41 17.87 2.02
CA LYS A 190 -17.51 17.02 3.23
C LYS A 190 -17.10 15.58 2.93
N ALA A 191 -16.54 14.92 3.94
CA ALA A 191 -16.26 13.49 3.89
C ALA A 191 -17.55 12.69 3.64
N GLN A 192 -17.45 11.57 2.95
CA GLN A 192 -18.53 10.61 2.88
C GLN A 192 -18.73 9.99 4.27
N GLU A 193 -19.94 10.15 4.80
CA GLU A 193 -20.30 9.56 6.08
C GLU A 193 -20.26 8.03 6.01
N ASP A 194 -19.78 7.40 7.09
CA ASP A 194 -19.68 5.95 7.25
C ASP A 194 -18.77 5.21 6.23
N ALA A 195 -17.99 5.93 5.41
CA ALA A 195 -17.00 5.29 4.55
C ALA A 195 -15.86 4.69 5.37
N THR A 196 -15.54 3.42 5.12
CA THR A 196 -14.37 2.71 5.65
C THR A 196 -13.40 2.41 4.51
N PHE A 197 -12.13 2.11 4.84
CA PHE A 197 -11.18 1.71 3.79
C PHE A 197 -11.71 0.51 2.99
N ARG A 198 -12.21 -0.53 3.69
CA ARG A 198 -12.78 -1.72 3.05
C ARG A 198 -13.97 -1.39 2.16
N SER A 199 -14.94 -0.62 2.63
CA SER A 199 -16.12 -0.29 1.83
C SER A 199 -15.78 0.50 0.56
N MET A 200 -14.70 1.30 0.60
CA MET A 200 -14.25 2.06 -0.55
C MET A 200 -13.58 1.17 -1.61
N ILE A 201 -12.75 0.18 -1.20
CA ILE A 201 -12.12 -0.72 -2.17
C ILE A 201 -13.12 -1.71 -2.79
N HIS A 202 -14.15 -2.15 -2.05
CA HIS A 202 -15.19 -3.03 -2.57
C HIS A 202 -15.91 -2.47 -3.81
N LYS A 203 -15.99 -1.13 -3.95
CA LYS A 203 -16.58 -0.50 -5.16
C LYS A 203 -15.79 -0.82 -6.44
N TRP A 204 -14.51 -1.16 -6.30
CA TRP A 204 -13.60 -1.38 -7.42
C TRP A 204 -13.33 -2.86 -7.69
N ASN A 205 -13.23 -3.69 -6.63
CA ASN A 205 -12.86 -5.09 -6.76
C ASN A 205 -14.06 -6.05 -6.84
N HIS A 206 -15.31 -5.54 -6.75
CA HIS A 206 -16.54 -6.35 -6.83
C HIS A 206 -16.61 -7.25 -8.08
N SER A 207 -16.02 -6.82 -9.18
CA SER A 207 -15.92 -7.62 -10.41
C SER A 207 -14.84 -8.70 -10.36
N PHE A 208 -14.05 -8.76 -9.28
CA PHE A 208 -12.95 -9.71 -9.07
C PHE A 208 -13.12 -10.49 -7.75
N PRO A 209 -14.08 -11.42 -7.66
CA PRO A 209 -14.50 -12.01 -6.38
C PRO A 209 -13.38 -12.70 -5.58
N TRP A 210 -12.37 -13.26 -6.25
CA TRP A 210 -11.22 -13.88 -5.58
C TRP A 210 -10.23 -12.84 -5.04
N THR A 211 -10.04 -11.72 -5.74
CA THR A 211 -9.25 -10.60 -5.26
C THR A 211 -9.92 -9.96 -4.05
N GLU A 212 -11.21 -9.63 -4.16
CA GLU A 212 -12.00 -9.09 -3.05
C GLU A 212 -11.95 -10.00 -1.82
N PHE A 213 -12.16 -11.31 -2.01
CA PHE A 213 -12.06 -12.28 -0.93
C PHE A 213 -10.67 -12.33 -0.30
N GLY A 214 -9.60 -12.35 -1.10
CA GLY A 214 -8.22 -12.35 -0.62
C GLY A 214 -7.88 -11.09 0.17
N GLU A 215 -8.25 -9.92 -0.34
CA GLU A 215 -8.07 -8.64 0.36
C GLU A 215 -8.86 -8.58 1.66
N ASP A 216 -10.10 -9.06 1.66
CA ASP A 216 -10.92 -9.13 2.86
C ASP A 216 -10.32 -10.02 3.96
N LEU A 217 -9.66 -11.11 3.57
CA LEU A 217 -8.93 -11.94 4.53
C LEU A 217 -7.71 -11.24 5.12
N LEU A 218 -7.03 -10.41 4.31
CA LEU A 218 -5.84 -9.68 4.76
C LEU A 218 -6.17 -8.50 5.66
N LEU A 219 -7.31 -7.83 5.44
CA LEU A 219 -7.70 -6.63 6.15
C LEU A 219 -8.31 -6.94 7.52
N GLY A 220 -7.80 -6.29 8.55
CA GLY A 220 -8.26 -6.40 9.92
C GLY A 220 -9.19 -5.25 10.35
N VAL A 221 -9.42 -5.14 11.67
CA VAL A 221 -10.36 -4.22 12.30
C VAL A 221 -10.19 -2.76 11.86
N ASN A 222 -8.96 -2.29 11.71
CA ASN A 222 -8.69 -0.90 11.35
C ASN A 222 -9.13 -0.53 9.93
N ALA A 223 -9.36 -1.51 9.06
CA ALA A 223 -9.91 -1.27 7.72
C ALA A 223 -11.42 -0.97 7.75
N ASP A 224 -12.10 -1.33 8.84
CA ASP A 224 -13.54 -1.18 9.02
C ASP A 224 -13.93 0.05 9.85
N ARG A 225 -12.94 0.84 10.33
CA ARG A 225 -13.23 2.10 11.01
C ARG A 225 -13.65 3.21 10.04
N LYS A 226 -14.41 4.17 10.52
CA LYS A 226 -14.74 5.38 9.75
C LYS A 226 -13.48 6.15 9.39
N THR A 227 -13.43 6.60 8.14
CA THR A 227 -12.30 7.34 7.58
C THR A 227 -12.53 8.84 7.57
N THR A 228 -11.47 9.61 7.76
CA THR A 228 -11.46 11.07 7.58
C THR A 228 -11.46 11.43 6.09
N LYS A 229 -11.73 12.71 5.77
CA LYS A 229 -11.68 13.20 4.38
C LYS A 229 -10.33 12.93 3.71
N SER A 230 -9.23 13.21 4.39
CA SER A 230 -7.89 12.98 3.86
C SER A 230 -7.61 11.48 3.63
N GLU A 231 -8.12 10.62 4.51
CA GLU A 231 -7.97 9.16 4.33
C GLU A 231 -8.81 8.64 3.17
N GLN A 232 -9.96 9.24 2.86
CA GLN A 232 -10.78 8.85 1.70
C GLN A 232 -10.08 9.13 0.36
N GLN A 233 -9.10 10.03 0.35
CA GLN A 233 -8.34 10.44 -0.83
C GLN A 233 -7.18 9.49 -1.19
N PHE A 234 -7.09 8.31 -0.60
CA PHE A 234 -6.09 7.31 -1.00
C PHE A 234 -6.40 6.68 -2.36
N LEU A 235 -7.66 6.75 -2.81
CA LEU A 235 -8.09 6.27 -4.13
C LEU A 235 -7.98 7.37 -5.18
N PRO A 236 -7.43 7.07 -6.38
CA PRO A 236 -7.29 8.04 -7.46
C PRO A 236 -8.59 8.76 -7.81
N GLU A 237 -9.67 8.02 -7.97
CA GLU A 237 -10.98 8.59 -8.32
C GLU A 237 -11.55 9.50 -7.23
N ASN A 238 -11.34 9.15 -5.95
CA ASN A 238 -11.79 9.99 -4.84
C ASN A 238 -11.01 11.31 -4.81
N LEU A 239 -9.70 11.27 -5.00
CA LEU A 239 -8.86 12.48 -5.05
C LEU A 239 -9.25 13.36 -6.24
N LYS A 240 -9.43 12.77 -7.43
CA LYS A 240 -9.88 13.48 -8.64
C LYS A 240 -11.19 14.23 -8.37
N ASN A 241 -12.19 13.52 -7.83
CA ASN A 241 -13.50 14.10 -7.55
C ASN A 241 -13.46 15.19 -6.48
N ASP A 242 -12.57 15.05 -5.50
CA ASP A 242 -12.36 16.05 -4.46
C ASP A 242 -11.65 17.29 -5.01
N PHE A 243 -10.63 17.15 -5.85
CA PHE A 243 -9.93 18.26 -6.47
C PHE A 243 -10.85 19.07 -7.38
N GLU A 244 -11.71 18.40 -8.16
CA GLU A 244 -12.67 19.06 -9.04
C GLU A 244 -13.65 19.96 -8.28
N LYS A 245 -13.96 19.63 -7.03
CA LYS A 245 -14.89 20.36 -6.16
C LYS A 245 -14.20 21.16 -5.07
N ALA A 246 -12.87 21.18 -5.06
CA ALA A 246 -12.09 21.89 -4.05
C ALA A 246 -12.05 23.40 -4.34
N ILE A 247 -12.12 24.19 -3.28
CA ILE A 247 -11.90 25.63 -3.32
C ILE A 247 -10.51 25.96 -2.79
N TYR A 248 -9.78 26.75 -3.54
CA TYR A 248 -8.46 27.25 -3.19
C TYR A 248 -8.42 28.76 -3.38
N ASN A 249 -8.04 29.51 -2.37
CA ASN A 249 -7.96 30.99 -2.40
C ASN A 249 -9.18 31.68 -3.01
N GLY A 250 -10.38 31.19 -2.73
CA GLY A 250 -11.66 31.77 -3.17
C GLY A 250 -12.13 31.36 -4.59
N HIS A 251 -11.39 30.53 -5.32
CA HIS A 251 -11.77 29.99 -6.61
C HIS A 251 -11.63 28.46 -6.65
N TRP A 252 -12.03 27.82 -7.76
CA TRP A 252 -11.84 26.38 -7.93
C TRP A 252 -10.36 26.02 -8.03
N LEU A 253 -9.93 24.95 -7.35
CA LEU A 253 -8.56 24.44 -7.42
C LEU A 253 -8.22 23.95 -8.83
N VAL A 254 -9.19 23.39 -9.53
CA VAL A 254 -9.03 22.89 -10.90
C VAL A 254 -9.55 23.92 -11.89
N LYS A 255 -8.67 24.38 -12.79
CA LYS A 255 -8.97 25.34 -13.85
C LYS A 255 -9.71 24.69 -15.03
N SER A 256 -9.28 23.49 -15.40
CA SER A 256 -9.87 22.71 -16.50
C SER A 256 -9.58 21.23 -16.36
N THR A 257 -10.49 20.42 -16.88
CA THR A 257 -10.35 18.95 -16.92
C THR A 257 -10.34 18.48 -18.36
N HIS A 258 -9.35 17.65 -18.72
CA HIS A 258 -9.16 17.13 -20.06
C HIS A 258 -9.08 15.61 -20.04
N VAL A 259 -9.80 14.93 -20.95
CA VAL A 259 -9.63 13.50 -21.20
C VAL A 259 -8.51 13.32 -22.21
N LEU A 260 -7.34 12.87 -21.76
CA LEU A 260 -6.18 12.65 -22.63
C LEU A 260 -6.25 11.29 -23.33
N LEU A 261 -6.75 10.26 -22.64
CA LEU A 261 -7.01 8.94 -23.19
C LEU A 261 -8.38 8.44 -22.71
N VAL A 262 -9.16 7.92 -23.62
CA VAL A 262 -10.42 7.24 -23.30
C VAL A 262 -10.14 5.78 -23.01
N PRO A 263 -10.64 5.21 -21.89
CA PRO A 263 -10.44 3.79 -21.61
C PRO A 263 -11.12 2.94 -22.67
N LYS A 264 -10.40 1.92 -23.15
CA LYS A 264 -11.00 0.90 -24.04
C LYS A 264 -11.82 -0.07 -23.19
N GLN A 265 -12.91 -0.61 -23.73
CA GLN A 265 -13.62 -1.71 -23.07
C GLN A 265 -12.66 -2.89 -22.90
N MET A 266 -12.25 -3.14 -21.68
CA MET A 266 -11.45 -4.31 -21.37
C MET A 266 -12.39 -5.50 -21.17
N THR A 267 -12.24 -6.53 -21.98
CA THR A 267 -12.84 -7.84 -21.67
C THR A 267 -12.19 -8.34 -20.40
N GLN A 268 -12.97 -8.45 -19.33
CA GLN A 268 -12.47 -9.04 -18.09
C GLN A 268 -12.02 -10.47 -18.42
N THR A 269 -10.74 -10.75 -18.27
CA THR A 269 -10.27 -12.13 -18.25
C THR A 269 -10.86 -12.75 -17.00
N SER A 270 -11.81 -13.67 -17.21
CA SER A 270 -12.44 -14.41 -16.14
C SER A 270 -11.33 -15.10 -15.31
N GLY A 271 -11.22 -14.75 -14.05
CA GLY A 271 -10.41 -15.48 -13.08
C GLY A 271 -10.96 -16.92 -12.90
N PHE A 272 -10.64 -17.54 -11.79
CA PHE A 272 -11.15 -18.89 -11.49
C PHE A 272 -12.69 -18.92 -11.58
N PRO A 273 -13.28 -19.86 -12.32
CA PRO A 273 -14.70 -19.78 -12.72
C PRO A 273 -15.69 -19.98 -11.57
N ILE A 274 -15.27 -20.58 -10.45
CA ILE A 274 -16.13 -20.81 -9.28
C ILE A 274 -15.89 -19.70 -8.27
N PRO A 275 -16.92 -18.88 -7.91
CA PRO A 275 -16.78 -17.84 -6.90
C PRO A 275 -16.38 -18.39 -5.51
N PRO A 276 -15.67 -17.60 -4.66
CA PRO A 276 -15.28 -18.02 -3.30
C PRO A 276 -16.44 -18.54 -2.46
N LEU A 277 -17.62 -17.93 -2.57
CA LEU A 277 -18.82 -18.33 -1.84
C LEU A 277 -19.26 -19.76 -2.20
N ILE A 278 -19.32 -20.07 -3.49
CA ILE A 278 -19.72 -21.42 -3.97
C ILE A 278 -18.67 -22.46 -3.55
N MET A 279 -17.39 -22.12 -3.63
CA MET A 279 -16.31 -23.00 -3.17
C MET A 279 -16.42 -23.27 -1.66
N ALA A 280 -16.67 -22.25 -0.85
CA ALA A 280 -16.83 -22.39 0.60
C ALA A 280 -18.07 -23.26 0.95
N LEU A 281 -19.18 -23.03 0.29
CA LEU A 281 -20.40 -23.86 0.47
C LEU A 281 -20.13 -25.32 0.10
N PHE A 282 -19.42 -25.57 -1.00
CA PHE A 282 -19.07 -26.94 -1.43
C PHE A 282 -18.17 -27.62 -0.38
N LEU A 283 -17.10 -26.96 0.09
CA LEU A 283 -16.20 -27.53 1.10
C LEU A 283 -16.91 -27.73 2.45
N ALA A 284 -17.75 -26.77 2.88
CA ALA A 284 -18.53 -26.88 4.11
C ALA A 284 -19.54 -28.04 4.02
N SER A 285 -20.16 -28.27 2.85
CA SER A 285 -21.07 -29.37 2.64
C SER A 285 -20.36 -30.73 2.76
N ILE A 286 -19.15 -30.86 2.21
CA ILE A 286 -18.34 -32.07 2.38
C ILE A 286 -18.06 -32.31 3.87
N ASN A 287 -17.63 -31.32 4.59
CA ASN A 287 -17.35 -31.43 6.02
C ASN A 287 -18.62 -31.86 6.80
N LEU A 288 -19.74 -31.20 6.51
CA LEU A 288 -21.02 -31.52 7.17
C LEU A 288 -21.47 -32.95 6.91
N ILE A 289 -21.31 -33.48 5.69
CA ILE A 289 -21.61 -34.88 5.36
C ILE A 289 -20.75 -35.83 6.20
N ILE A 290 -19.45 -35.50 6.31
CA ILE A 290 -18.52 -36.29 7.13
C ILE A 290 -18.93 -36.23 8.61
N ASP A 291 -19.29 -35.07 9.11
CA ASP A 291 -19.76 -34.86 10.48
C ASP A 291 -21.02 -35.63 10.79
N ILE A 292 -21.99 -35.73 9.83
CA ILE A 292 -23.18 -36.55 9.97
C ILE A 292 -22.81 -38.06 10.04
N ILE A 293 -21.83 -38.48 9.24
CA ILE A 293 -21.31 -39.85 9.27
C ILE A 293 -20.65 -40.15 10.64
N TYR A 294 -19.84 -39.23 11.15
CA TYR A 294 -19.22 -39.35 12.47
C TYR A 294 -20.25 -39.49 13.57
N TYR A 295 -21.24 -38.60 13.58
CA TYR A 295 -22.32 -38.65 14.57
C TYR A 295 -23.09 -39.96 14.54
N ARG A 296 -23.45 -40.46 13.35
CA ARG A 296 -24.20 -41.72 13.19
C ARG A 296 -23.40 -42.97 13.55
N LYS A 297 -22.09 -42.97 13.21
CA LYS A 297 -21.22 -44.13 13.47
C LYS A 297 -20.55 -44.09 14.85
N HIS A 298 -20.61 -42.95 15.55
CA HIS A 298 -19.85 -42.67 16.75
C HIS A 298 -18.34 -42.92 16.56
N GLN A 299 -17.82 -42.63 15.38
CA GLN A 299 -16.41 -42.81 15.01
C GLN A 299 -15.92 -41.68 14.14
N ALA A 300 -14.82 -41.04 14.58
CA ALA A 300 -14.12 -40.01 13.82
C ALA A 300 -13.10 -40.62 12.84
N CYS A 301 -12.87 -39.96 11.71
CA CYS A 301 -11.83 -40.31 10.74
C CYS A 301 -10.62 -39.43 10.94
N TRP A 302 -9.59 -39.95 11.56
CA TRP A 302 -8.37 -39.22 11.88
C TRP A 302 -7.70 -38.55 10.67
N ILE A 303 -7.89 -39.10 9.45
CA ILE A 303 -7.33 -38.50 8.22
C ILE A 303 -8.03 -37.19 7.92
N TRP A 304 -9.34 -37.11 8.04
CA TRP A 304 -10.10 -35.88 7.81
C TRP A 304 -9.77 -34.82 8.87
N ASP A 305 -9.78 -35.25 10.14
CA ASP A 305 -9.37 -34.37 11.25
C ASP A 305 -7.98 -33.77 11.01
N THR A 306 -7.02 -34.62 10.59
CA THR A 306 -5.66 -34.18 10.26
C THR A 306 -5.67 -33.16 9.13
N THR A 307 -6.46 -33.39 8.07
CA THR A 307 -6.57 -32.50 6.92
C THR A 307 -7.09 -31.12 7.35
N LEU A 308 -8.15 -31.08 8.15
CA LEU A 308 -8.70 -29.81 8.67
C LEU A 308 -7.70 -29.08 9.57
N LEU A 309 -7.02 -29.81 10.45
CA LEU A 309 -6.02 -29.22 11.35
C LEU A 309 -4.82 -28.64 10.59
N VAL A 310 -4.34 -29.36 9.56
CA VAL A 310 -3.18 -28.89 8.76
C VAL A 310 -3.58 -27.68 7.92
N LEU A 311 -4.71 -27.72 7.22
CA LEU A 311 -5.15 -26.59 6.39
C LEU A 311 -5.47 -25.35 7.22
N SER A 312 -6.21 -25.52 8.34
CA SER A 312 -6.51 -24.41 9.25
C SER A 312 -5.24 -23.85 9.92
N GLY A 313 -4.32 -24.74 10.33
CA GLY A 313 -3.06 -24.35 10.94
C GLY A 313 -2.15 -23.59 9.95
N ALA A 314 -2.11 -24.01 8.68
CA ALA A 314 -1.33 -23.34 7.64
C ALA A 314 -1.88 -21.92 7.35
N LEU A 315 -3.18 -21.78 7.20
CA LEU A 315 -3.83 -20.46 7.12
C LEU A 315 -3.57 -19.63 8.38
N GLY A 316 -3.70 -20.25 9.54
CA GLY A 316 -3.42 -19.61 10.83
C GLY A 316 -1.99 -19.12 10.97
N LEU A 317 -1.02 -19.81 10.39
CA LEU A 317 0.36 -19.34 10.36
C LEU A 317 0.52 -18.06 9.55
N ILE A 318 -0.20 -17.95 8.42
CA ILE A 318 -0.23 -16.72 7.61
C ILE A 318 -0.80 -15.56 8.45
N PHE A 319 -1.96 -15.75 9.09
CA PHE A 319 -2.56 -14.72 9.95
C PHE A 319 -1.69 -14.38 11.16
N PHE A 320 -0.98 -15.34 11.72
CA PHE A 320 -0.03 -15.10 12.80
C PHE A 320 1.14 -14.22 12.35
N ILE A 321 1.70 -14.48 11.17
CA ILE A 321 2.77 -13.66 10.59
C ILE A 321 2.25 -12.24 10.31
N MET A 322 1.00 -12.09 9.87
CA MET A 322 0.38 -10.80 9.60
C MET A 322 0.22 -9.91 10.85
N ILE A 323 0.23 -10.45 12.07
CA ILE A 323 0.24 -9.64 13.30
C ILE A 323 1.45 -8.69 13.33
N PHE A 324 2.57 -9.10 12.72
CA PHE A 324 3.81 -8.32 12.64
C PHE A 324 3.84 -7.36 11.44
N SER A 325 2.76 -7.25 10.68
CA SER A 325 2.68 -6.34 9.56
C SER A 325 2.82 -4.87 9.99
N GLN A 326 3.60 -4.10 9.23
CA GLN A 326 3.71 -2.65 9.40
C GLN A 326 2.49 -1.89 8.82
N HIS A 327 1.58 -2.59 8.14
CA HIS A 327 0.32 -2.01 7.68
C HIS A 327 -0.69 -1.95 8.83
N PRO A 328 -1.14 -0.76 9.27
CA PRO A 328 -2.07 -0.62 10.41
C PRO A 328 -3.40 -1.33 10.19
N CYS A 329 -3.83 -1.47 8.94
CA CYS A 329 -5.08 -2.14 8.59
C CYS A 329 -4.96 -3.65 8.41
N VAL A 330 -3.78 -4.25 8.67
CA VAL A 330 -3.52 -5.71 8.53
C VAL A 330 -3.25 -6.36 9.87
N SER A 331 -2.46 -5.72 10.74
CA SER A 331 -1.88 -6.32 11.95
C SER A 331 -2.91 -6.80 12.98
N LEU A 332 -4.06 -6.15 13.12
CA LEU A 332 -5.13 -6.54 14.03
C LEU A 332 -6.26 -7.21 13.25
N ASN A 333 -6.20 -8.53 13.11
CA ASN A 333 -7.16 -9.31 12.31
C ASN A 333 -7.79 -10.44 13.12
N THR A 334 -9.11 -10.33 13.38
CA THR A 334 -9.87 -11.30 14.19
C THR A 334 -10.06 -12.66 13.50
N ILE A 335 -9.81 -12.76 12.19
CA ILE A 335 -9.89 -14.04 11.44
C ILE A 335 -8.93 -15.09 12.00
N ILE A 336 -7.84 -14.66 12.66
CA ILE A 336 -6.92 -15.57 13.35
C ILE A 336 -7.61 -16.42 14.42
N LEU A 337 -8.74 -16.00 14.96
CA LEU A 337 -9.52 -16.79 15.90
C LEU A 337 -10.22 -17.97 15.23
N PHE A 338 -10.58 -17.85 13.96
CA PHE A 338 -11.14 -18.94 13.16
C PHE A 338 -10.04 -19.90 12.69
N PHE A 339 -8.99 -19.32 12.08
CA PHE A 339 -7.86 -20.05 11.50
C PHE A 339 -6.59 -19.61 12.22
N ASN A 340 -6.13 -20.42 13.15
CA ASN A 340 -4.98 -20.11 14.01
C ASN A 340 -3.88 -21.18 13.90
N PRO A 341 -2.62 -20.90 14.22
CA PRO A 341 -1.52 -21.86 14.10
C PRO A 341 -1.48 -22.91 15.20
N LEU A 342 -2.31 -22.79 16.24
CA LEU A 342 -2.30 -23.70 17.41
C LEU A 342 -2.54 -25.17 17.05
N PRO A 343 -3.34 -25.54 15.99
CA PRO A 343 -3.45 -26.93 15.56
C PRO A 343 -2.11 -27.64 15.41
N PHE A 344 -1.07 -26.96 14.96
CA PHE A 344 0.25 -27.59 14.80
C PHE A 344 0.87 -28.04 16.13
N LEU A 345 0.61 -27.31 17.22
CA LEU A 345 1.10 -27.68 18.56
C LEU A 345 0.39 -28.93 19.12
N PHE A 346 -0.85 -29.12 18.71
CA PHE A 346 -1.70 -30.23 19.20
C PHE A 346 -1.83 -31.35 18.19
N LEU A 347 -1.29 -31.22 16.99
CA LEU A 347 -1.51 -32.10 15.84
C LEU A 347 -1.26 -33.57 16.18
N TYR A 348 -0.07 -33.91 16.68
CA TYR A 348 0.31 -35.28 17.02
C TYR A 348 -0.62 -35.91 18.05
N LYS A 349 -0.89 -35.18 19.14
CA LYS A 349 -1.78 -35.66 20.22
C LYS A 349 -3.21 -35.84 19.72
N THR A 350 -3.68 -34.92 18.87
CA THR A 350 -5.03 -34.98 18.31
C THR A 350 -5.19 -36.18 17.37
N ILE A 351 -4.21 -36.43 16.48
CA ILE A 351 -4.22 -37.60 15.60
C ILE A 351 -4.23 -38.90 16.41
N GLN A 352 -3.40 -39.02 17.45
CA GLN A 352 -3.40 -40.24 18.29
C GLN A 352 -4.75 -40.47 18.97
N LYS A 353 -5.32 -39.41 19.55
CA LYS A 353 -6.62 -39.52 20.24
C LYS A 353 -7.76 -39.80 19.27
N SER A 354 -7.80 -39.17 18.11
CA SER A 354 -8.80 -39.46 17.05
C SER A 354 -8.71 -40.93 16.58
N ARG A 355 -7.49 -41.47 16.37
CA ARG A 355 -7.30 -42.89 16.05
C ARG A 355 -7.83 -43.86 17.11
N ARG A 356 -7.72 -43.47 18.38
CA ARG A 356 -8.18 -44.28 19.51
C ARG A 356 -9.65 -44.02 19.90
N GLN A 357 -10.29 -43.06 19.20
CA GLN A 357 -11.65 -42.59 19.54
C GLN A 357 -11.75 -42.12 21.00
N GLU A 358 -10.71 -41.36 21.44
CA GLU A 358 -10.60 -40.82 22.79
C GLU A 358 -10.92 -39.32 22.80
N TYR A 359 -11.54 -38.88 23.91
CA TYR A 359 -11.85 -37.47 24.11
C TYR A 359 -10.58 -36.58 23.97
N ASN A 360 -10.71 -35.48 23.24
CA ASN A 360 -9.66 -34.50 23.03
C ASN A 360 -10.13 -33.08 23.34
N SER A 361 -9.54 -32.47 24.37
CA SER A 361 -9.85 -31.09 24.76
C SER A 361 -9.53 -30.05 23.70
N TRP A 362 -8.73 -30.39 22.69
CA TRP A 362 -8.44 -29.46 21.57
C TRP A 362 -9.71 -28.98 20.85
N TRP A 363 -10.67 -29.88 20.64
CA TRP A 363 -11.93 -29.53 19.98
C TRP A 363 -12.74 -28.49 20.77
N LEU A 364 -12.71 -28.57 22.11
CA LEU A 364 -13.32 -27.55 22.96
C LEU A 364 -12.59 -26.20 22.82
N ILE A 365 -11.26 -26.20 22.89
CA ILE A 365 -10.44 -24.99 22.78
C ILE A 365 -10.68 -24.33 21.42
N TRP A 366 -10.63 -25.09 20.33
CA TRP A 366 -10.84 -24.55 19.00
C TRP A 366 -12.26 -24.02 18.81
N GLY A 367 -13.29 -24.75 19.29
CA GLY A 367 -14.67 -24.29 19.28
C GLY A 367 -14.89 -22.96 20.03
N ILE A 368 -14.23 -22.79 21.19
CA ILE A 368 -14.24 -21.51 21.93
C ILE A 368 -13.59 -20.39 21.10
N LEU A 369 -12.43 -20.64 20.49
CA LEU A 369 -11.74 -19.64 19.67
C LEU A 369 -12.60 -19.21 18.47
N ILE A 370 -13.23 -20.18 17.78
CA ILE A 370 -14.15 -19.89 16.66
C ILE A 370 -15.35 -19.06 17.14
N THR A 371 -15.91 -19.38 18.29
CA THR A 371 -17.04 -18.62 18.88
C THR A 371 -16.61 -17.18 19.21
N LEU A 372 -15.44 -17.00 19.80
CA LEU A 372 -14.87 -15.65 20.01
C LEU A 372 -14.61 -14.93 18.68
N GLY A 373 -14.20 -15.65 17.63
CA GLY A 373 -14.07 -15.11 16.28
C GLY A 373 -15.40 -14.56 15.74
N PHE A 374 -16.52 -15.27 15.95
CA PHE A 374 -17.85 -14.77 15.59
C PHE A 374 -18.24 -13.53 16.39
N ILE A 375 -17.87 -13.43 17.65
CA ILE A 375 -18.05 -12.18 18.42
C ILE A 375 -17.19 -11.06 17.81
N GLY A 376 -15.96 -11.38 17.35
CA GLY A 376 -15.07 -10.45 16.65
C GLY A 376 -15.67 -9.86 15.38
N THR A 377 -16.65 -10.52 14.75
CA THR A 377 -17.33 -9.96 13.56
C THR A 377 -18.16 -8.70 13.84
N ILE A 378 -18.39 -8.36 15.09
CA ILE A 378 -19.00 -7.08 15.49
C ILE A 378 -18.05 -5.90 15.19
N PHE A 379 -16.73 -6.15 15.27
CA PHE A 379 -15.70 -5.12 15.13
C PHE A 379 -15.01 -5.16 13.78
N GLN A 380 -15.08 -6.28 13.07
CA GLN A 380 -14.41 -6.50 11.78
C GLN A 380 -15.37 -7.18 10.81
N TYR A 381 -15.42 -6.65 9.59
CA TYR A 381 -16.07 -7.36 8.50
C TYR A 381 -15.28 -8.64 8.18
N VAL A 382 -15.98 -9.76 8.19
CA VAL A 382 -15.45 -11.06 7.77
C VAL A 382 -16.26 -11.56 6.57
N PRO A 383 -15.63 -11.88 5.44
CA PRO A 383 -16.34 -12.27 4.23
C PRO A 383 -17.13 -13.57 4.42
N SER A 384 -18.28 -13.66 3.77
CA SER A 384 -19.20 -14.81 3.90
C SER A 384 -18.55 -16.18 3.67
N PRO A 385 -17.63 -16.37 2.71
CA PRO A 385 -16.93 -17.63 2.55
C PRO A 385 -16.16 -18.06 3.81
N ALA A 386 -15.45 -17.12 4.46
CA ALA A 386 -14.70 -17.41 5.68
C ALA A 386 -15.63 -17.75 6.86
N ARG A 387 -16.77 -17.03 7.00
CA ARG A 387 -17.77 -17.32 8.04
C ARG A 387 -18.40 -18.69 7.86
N ILE A 388 -18.71 -19.10 6.62
CA ILE A 388 -19.26 -20.43 6.31
C ILE A 388 -18.25 -21.52 6.67
N MET A 389 -16.98 -21.34 6.32
CA MET A 389 -15.94 -22.29 6.68
C MET A 389 -15.74 -22.36 8.21
N ALA A 390 -15.73 -21.23 8.90
CA ALA A 390 -15.62 -21.17 10.36
C ALA A 390 -16.82 -21.86 11.05
N LEU A 391 -18.04 -21.64 10.55
CA LEU A 391 -19.24 -22.32 11.07
C LEU A 391 -19.16 -23.83 10.87
N SER A 392 -18.70 -24.28 9.71
CA SER A 392 -18.49 -25.70 9.43
C SER A 392 -17.47 -26.33 10.38
N LEU A 393 -16.36 -25.63 10.67
CA LEU A 393 -15.37 -26.07 11.67
C LEU A 393 -15.93 -26.07 13.10
N LEU A 394 -16.79 -25.11 13.46
CA LEU A 394 -17.45 -25.10 14.75
C LEU A 394 -18.36 -26.30 14.94
N ILE A 395 -19.15 -26.65 13.91
CA ILE A 395 -20.00 -27.85 13.90
C ILE A 395 -19.12 -29.08 14.08
N HIS A 396 -18.00 -29.18 13.35
CA HIS A 396 -17.05 -30.30 13.49
C HIS A 396 -16.52 -30.43 14.94
N CYS A 397 -16.14 -29.33 15.57
CA CYS A 397 -15.73 -29.32 16.98
C CYS A 397 -16.85 -29.83 17.89
N ILE A 398 -18.10 -29.39 17.70
CA ILE A 398 -19.25 -29.82 18.50
C ILE A 398 -19.51 -31.32 18.31
N ILE A 399 -19.45 -31.86 17.08
CA ILE A 399 -19.63 -33.28 16.82
C ILE A 399 -18.58 -34.11 17.58
N HIS A 400 -17.31 -33.71 17.57
CA HIS A 400 -16.27 -34.38 18.36
C HIS A 400 -16.58 -34.39 19.86
N LEU A 401 -17.06 -33.26 20.40
CA LEU A 401 -17.45 -33.20 21.84
C LEU A 401 -18.63 -34.08 22.18
N LEU A 402 -19.53 -34.38 21.21
CA LEU A 402 -20.70 -35.25 21.41
C LEU A 402 -20.34 -36.74 21.28
N ILE A 403 -19.44 -37.12 20.38
CA ILE A 403 -19.08 -38.52 20.13
C ILE A 403 -17.94 -39.05 21.01
N ASP A 404 -16.98 -38.17 21.39
CA ASP A 404 -15.82 -38.55 22.17
C ASP A 404 -16.18 -38.63 23.66
N LYS A 405 -16.23 -39.83 24.21
CA LYS A 405 -16.56 -40.05 25.65
C LYS A 405 -15.37 -39.75 26.52
N PRO A 406 -15.55 -38.99 27.63
CA PRO A 406 -14.51 -38.90 28.69
C PRO A 406 -14.17 -40.30 29.22
N THR A 407 -12.88 -40.58 29.40
CA THR A 407 -12.32 -41.85 29.88
C THR A 407 -12.87 -42.32 31.25
N SER A 408 -13.53 -41.43 31.99
CA SER A 408 -14.12 -41.70 33.30
C SER A 408 -15.46 -42.43 33.27
N ILE A 409 -16.05 -42.69 32.09
CA ILE A 409 -17.38 -43.34 31.96
C ILE A 409 -17.30 -44.65 31.13
N ARG A 410 -16.16 -45.32 31.04
CA ARG A 410 -16.18 -46.70 30.57
C ARG A 410 -16.64 -47.56 31.76
N PRO A 411 -17.84 -48.20 31.71
CA PRO A 411 -18.18 -49.23 32.69
C PRO A 411 -17.09 -50.29 32.62
N GLY A 412 -16.56 -50.69 33.77
CA GLY A 412 -15.48 -51.63 33.85
C GLY A 412 -15.73 -52.85 32.97
N SER A 413 -14.81 -53.13 32.04
CA SER A 413 -14.69 -54.44 31.47
C SER A 413 -14.30 -55.40 32.56
N ASN A 414 -15.26 -55.92 33.29
CA ASN A 414 -15.05 -57.19 34.04
C ASN A 414 -14.75 -58.24 33.00
N LYS A 415 -13.48 -58.64 33.01
CA LYS A 415 -12.76 -59.67 32.28
C LYS A 415 -12.51 -59.55 30.87
#